data_b9d9d93b97dd15664d4a5dbc010150cf
#
_entry.id   b9d9d93b97dd15664d4a5dbc010150cf
#
_cell.length_a   1.000
_cell.length_b   1.000
_cell.length_c   1.000
_cell.angle_alpha   90.00
_cell.angle_beta   90.00
_cell.angle_gamma   90.00
#
_symmetry.space_group_name_H-M   'P 1'
#
loop_
_entity.id
_entity.type
_entity.pdbx_description
1 polymer ?
#
loop_
_entity_poly.entity_id
_entity_poly.type
_entity_poly.pdbx_seq_one_letter_code
_entity_poly.pdbx_strand_id
1 'polypeptide(L)'
;MNKALLLVEDNPTDEKLTVRAFKKSGVANEVVVVRDGAEALDYLFAMGKYAARDPSVLPAVVMLDLKLPRIDGLEVLRRIRANERTQCLPVVILTASKEHEDIARGYSLGANAYVRKPVDFSVFAEAAKTLGLFWLLLNELPPARPGTP
;
A
#
# COMPACT_ATOMS: atom_id res chain seq x y z
N MET A 1 -10.00 6.42 -14.38
CA MET A 1 -9.90 6.86 -12.98
C MET A 1 -8.66 6.30 -12.33
N ASN A 2 -7.98 7.12 -11.56
CA ASN A 2 -6.84 6.65 -10.78
C ASN A 2 -7.31 5.76 -9.63
N LYS A 3 -6.65 4.65 -9.43
CA LYS A 3 -6.90 3.82 -8.25
C LYS A 3 -6.36 4.52 -7.00
N ALA A 4 -6.99 4.26 -5.86
CA ALA A 4 -6.53 4.79 -4.59
C ALA A 4 -5.21 4.15 -4.15
N LEU A 5 -4.46 4.87 -3.32
CA LEU A 5 -3.36 4.30 -2.54
C LEU A 5 -3.88 4.03 -1.14
N LEU A 6 -3.62 2.86 -0.62
CA LEU A 6 -3.98 2.55 0.77
C LEU A 6 -2.76 2.74 1.65
N LEU A 7 -2.83 3.70 2.56
CA LEU A 7 -1.77 3.94 3.54
C LEU A 7 -2.22 3.39 4.89
N VAL A 8 -1.48 2.42 5.41
CA VAL A 8 -1.75 1.82 6.72
C VAL A 8 -0.73 2.36 7.70
N GLU A 9 -1.15 3.33 8.53
CA GLU A 9 -0.27 4.09 9.40
C GLU A 9 -1.02 4.57 10.64
N ASP A 10 -0.53 4.22 11.83
CA ASP A 10 -1.14 4.63 13.09
C ASP A 10 -0.60 5.94 13.67
N ASN A 11 0.57 6.38 13.21
CA ASN A 11 1.21 7.60 13.71
C ASN A 11 0.78 8.82 12.88
N PRO A 12 0.09 9.82 13.48
CA PRO A 12 -0.40 10.99 12.73
C PRO A 12 0.71 11.82 12.08
N THR A 13 1.87 11.91 12.71
CA THR A 13 3.00 12.67 12.16
C THR A 13 3.56 11.97 10.93
N ASP A 14 3.77 10.66 11.01
CA ASP A 14 4.25 9.87 9.88
C ASP A 14 3.24 9.86 8.73
N GLU A 15 1.94 9.81 9.04
CA GLU A 15 0.88 9.92 8.05
C GLU A 15 1.01 11.21 7.24
N LYS A 16 1.15 12.35 7.93
CA LYS A 16 1.28 13.65 7.27
C LYS A 16 2.53 13.75 6.40
N LEU A 17 3.65 13.25 6.91
CA LEU A 17 4.91 13.26 6.16
C LEU A 17 4.81 12.40 4.90
N THR A 18 4.21 11.24 5.01
CA THR A 18 4.05 10.31 3.88
C THR A 18 3.13 10.88 2.81
N VAL A 19 1.98 11.42 3.21
CA VAL A 19 1.04 12.04 2.28
C VAL A 19 1.69 13.23 1.57
N ARG A 20 2.46 14.02 2.30
CA ARG A 20 3.19 15.15 1.71
C ARG A 20 4.23 14.68 0.69
N ALA A 21 4.95 13.60 1.00
CA ALA A 21 5.93 13.03 0.08
C ALA A 21 5.27 12.58 -1.24
N PHE A 22 4.10 11.95 -1.16
CA PHE A 22 3.34 11.56 -2.35
C PHE A 22 2.95 12.77 -3.20
N LYS A 23 2.44 13.81 -2.56
CA LYS A 23 2.06 15.05 -3.27
C LYS A 23 3.25 15.70 -3.96
N LYS A 24 4.40 15.74 -3.29
CA LYS A 24 5.63 16.28 -3.87
C LYS A 24 6.13 15.47 -5.05
N SER A 25 5.84 14.18 -5.08
CA SER A 25 6.24 13.32 -6.20
C SER A 25 5.29 13.37 -7.38
N GLY A 26 4.25 14.18 -7.31
CA GLY A 26 3.28 14.32 -8.40
C GLY A 26 2.25 13.20 -8.42
N VAL A 27 2.10 12.45 -7.35
CA VAL A 27 1.09 11.40 -7.25
C VAL A 27 -0.28 12.04 -7.13
N ALA A 28 -1.12 11.82 -8.14
CA ALA A 28 -2.47 12.37 -8.19
C ALA A 28 -3.53 11.44 -7.59
N ASN A 29 -3.15 10.24 -7.21
CA ASN A 29 -4.07 9.24 -6.66
C ASN A 29 -4.61 9.67 -5.30
N GLU A 30 -5.87 9.34 -5.03
CA GLU A 30 -6.42 9.50 -3.69
C GLU A 30 -5.67 8.62 -2.71
N VAL A 31 -5.32 9.17 -1.56
CA VAL A 31 -4.70 8.40 -0.47
C VAL A 31 -5.77 8.11 0.58
N VAL A 32 -6.09 6.85 0.74
CA VAL A 32 -7.00 6.38 1.79
C VAL A 32 -6.13 5.95 2.96
N VAL A 33 -6.37 6.54 4.13
CA VAL A 33 -5.59 6.24 5.34
C VAL A 33 -6.42 5.35 6.26
N VAL A 34 -5.82 4.25 6.67
CA VAL A 34 -6.34 3.39 7.75
C VAL A 34 -5.29 3.31 8.85
N ARG A 35 -5.71 3.09 10.09
CA ARG A 35 -4.84 3.37 11.23
C ARG A 35 -4.42 2.14 12.03
N ASP A 36 -4.89 0.97 11.66
CA ASP A 36 -4.46 -0.29 12.26
C ASP A 36 -4.65 -1.45 11.27
N GLY A 37 -4.09 -2.59 11.61
CA GLY A 37 -4.13 -3.75 10.73
C GLY A 37 -5.52 -4.32 10.52
N ALA A 38 -6.38 -4.27 11.53
CA ALA A 38 -7.76 -4.74 11.40
C ALA A 38 -8.55 -3.85 10.43
N GLU A 39 -8.39 -2.53 10.53
CA GLU A 39 -9.03 -1.59 9.61
C GLU A 39 -8.54 -1.80 8.16
N ALA A 40 -7.25 -2.08 7.99
CA ALA A 40 -6.69 -2.36 6.67
C ALA A 40 -7.37 -3.58 6.03
N LEU A 41 -7.53 -4.64 6.78
CA LEU A 41 -8.20 -5.85 6.29
C LEU A 41 -9.68 -5.62 6.02
N ASP A 42 -10.36 -4.88 6.89
CA ASP A 42 -11.75 -4.51 6.66
C ASP A 42 -11.91 -3.72 5.37
N TYR A 43 -11.01 -2.78 5.11
CA TYR A 43 -11.02 -2.01 3.87
C TYR A 43 -10.83 -2.90 2.64
N LEU A 44 -9.81 -3.74 2.66
CA LEU A 44 -9.47 -4.58 1.51
C LEU A 44 -10.54 -5.62 1.19
N PHE A 45 -11.16 -6.17 2.23
CA PHE A 45 -12.14 -7.25 2.07
C PHE A 45 -13.60 -6.76 2.18
N ALA A 46 -13.81 -5.44 2.24
CA ALA A 46 -15.13 -4.82 2.33
C ALA A 46 -15.95 -5.34 3.51
N MET A 47 -15.36 -5.26 4.69
CA MET A 47 -15.98 -5.70 5.95
C MET A 47 -16.14 -4.53 6.91
N GLY A 48 -16.87 -4.74 8.01
CA GLY A 48 -17.06 -3.74 9.03
C GLY A 48 -17.64 -2.44 8.48
N LYS A 49 -17.03 -1.32 8.81
CA LYS A 49 -17.49 0.00 8.30
C LYS A 49 -17.30 0.17 6.80
N TYR A 50 -16.54 -0.72 6.16
CA TYR A 50 -16.31 -0.71 4.71
C TYR A 50 -17.16 -1.73 3.95
N ALA A 51 -18.19 -2.30 4.60
CA ALA A 51 -19.03 -3.34 4.01
C ALA A 51 -19.73 -2.92 2.71
N ALA A 52 -19.96 -1.60 2.54
CA ALA A 52 -20.58 -1.08 1.32
C ALA A 52 -19.63 -0.97 0.13
N ARG A 53 -18.31 -1.17 0.34
CA ARG A 53 -17.33 -1.14 -0.76
C ARG A 53 -17.45 -2.40 -1.60
N ASP A 54 -17.12 -2.26 -2.87
CA ASP A 54 -16.94 -3.40 -3.77
C ASP A 54 -15.56 -4.01 -3.52
N PRO A 55 -15.46 -5.26 -3.03
CA PRO A 55 -14.16 -5.86 -2.74
C PRO A 55 -13.33 -6.18 -3.98
N SER A 56 -13.91 -6.11 -5.18
CA SER A 56 -13.16 -6.29 -6.43
C SER A 56 -12.42 -5.01 -6.83
N VAL A 57 -12.76 -3.86 -6.23
CA VAL A 57 -12.08 -2.59 -6.49
C VAL A 57 -10.91 -2.45 -5.51
N LEU A 58 -9.72 -2.85 -5.95
CA LEU A 58 -8.53 -2.84 -5.13
C LEU A 58 -7.74 -1.53 -5.28
N PRO A 59 -6.98 -1.12 -4.25
CA PRO A 59 -6.05 0.00 -4.41
C PRO A 59 -4.95 -0.35 -5.42
N ALA A 60 -4.26 0.66 -5.92
CA ALA A 60 -3.11 0.46 -6.79
C ALA A 60 -1.93 -0.14 -6.03
N VAL A 61 -1.76 0.25 -4.77
CA VAL A 61 -0.69 -0.21 -3.90
C VAL A 61 -1.09 -0.04 -2.45
N VAL A 62 -0.59 -0.91 -1.59
CA VAL A 62 -0.70 -0.79 -0.13
C VAL A 62 0.64 -0.35 0.41
N MET A 63 0.65 0.78 1.11
CA MET A 63 1.82 1.27 1.85
C MET A 63 1.61 0.89 3.30
N LEU A 64 2.40 -0.03 3.82
CA LEU A 64 2.11 -0.76 5.04
C LEU A 64 3.20 -0.58 6.09
N ASP A 65 2.85 0.02 7.23
CA ASP A 65 3.75 0.01 8.38
C ASP A 65 3.77 -1.39 9.03
N LEU A 66 4.90 -1.79 9.55
CA LEU A 66 5.02 -3.07 10.25
C LEU A 66 4.49 -3.02 11.66
N LYS A 67 4.72 -1.95 12.39
CA LYS A 67 4.34 -1.84 13.81
C LYS A 67 2.99 -1.16 13.95
N LEU A 68 1.94 -1.97 13.83
CA LEU A 68 0.56 -1.51 13.90
C LEU A 68 -0.14 -2.08 15.12
N PRO A 69 -1.10 -1.34 15.71
CA PRO A 69 -1.93 -1.91 16.76
C PRO A 69 -2.93 -2.93 16.18
N ARG A 70 -3.49 -3.75 17.04
CA ARG A 70 -4.48 -4.79 16.81
C ARG A 70 -3.94 -5.95 15.98
N ILE A 71 -3.64 -5.74 14.70
CA ILE A 71 -3.01 -6.75 13.84
C ILE A 71 -1.78 -6.10 13.23
N ASP A 72 -0.61 -6.70 13.42
CA ASP A 72 0.63 -6.10 12.94
C ASP A 72 0.77 -6.20 11.41
N GLY A 73 1.71 -5.41 10.87
CA GLY A 73 1.86 -5.30 9.42
C GLY A 73 2.26 -6.59 8.73
N LEU A 74 3.10 -7.42 9.35
CA LEU A 74 3.50 -8.70 8.75
C LEU A 74 2.31 -9.65 8.64
N GLU A 75 1.43 -9.66 9.63
CA GLU A 75 0.21 -10.47 9.58
C GLU A 75 -0.76 -9.96 8.53
N VAL A 76 -0.89 -8.63 8.39
CA VAL A 76 -1.69 -8.03 7.31
C VAL A 76 -1.17 -8.50 5.95
N LEU A 77 0.14 -8.43 5.75
CA LEU A 77 0.78 -8.88 4.49
C LEU A 77 0.50 -10.36 4.24
N ARG A 78 0.65 -11.19 5.26
CA ARG A 78 0.36 -12.63 5.14
C ARG A 78 -1.06 -12.87 4.64
N ARG A 79 -2.03 -12.18 5.22
CA ARG A 79 -3.44 -12.33 4.83
C ARG A 79 -3.72 -11.79 3.43
N ILE A 80 -3.06 -10.71 3.03
CA ILE A 80 -3.16 -10.19 1.66
C ILE A 80 -2.70 -11.26 0.67
N ARG A 81 -1.58 -11.93 0.93
CA ARG A 81 -1.03 -12.94 0.03
C ARG A 81 -1.80 -14.25 0.03
N ALA A 82 -2.53 -14.53 1.10
CA ALA A 82 -3.31 -15.76 1.23
C ALA A 82 -4.67 -15.72 0.51
N ASN A 83 -5.12 -14.55 0.07
CA ASN A 83 -6.41 -14.39 -0.59
C ASN A 83 -6.24 -14.22 -2.10
N GLU A 84 -7.01 -14.97 -2.89
CA GLU A 84 -6.89 -14.94 -4.35
C GLU A 84 -7.08 -13.56 -4.97
N ARG A 85 -7.94 -12.72 -4.40
CA ARG A 85 -8.18 -11.38 -4.92
C ARG A 85 -7.02 -10.43 -4.70
N THR A 86 -6.27 -10.62 -3.62
CA THR A 86 -5.25 -9.68 -3.19
C THR A 86 -3.83 -10.22 -3.31
N GLN A 87 -3.68 -11.49 -3.70
CA GLN A 87 -2.37 -12.14 -3.68
C GLN A 87 -1.31 -11.46 -4.54
N CYS A 88 -1.71 -10.73 -5.57
CA CYS A 88 -0.79 -10.01 -6.46
C CYS A 88 -0.79 -8.51 -6.22
N LEU A 89 -1.51 -8.02 -5.22
CA LEU A 89 -1.60 -6.60 -4.89
C LEU A 89 -0.21 -6.08 -4.50
N PRO A 90 0.27 -5.00 -5.14
CA PRO A 90 1.55 -4.43 -4.75
C PRO A 90 1.53 -3.94 -3.30
N VAL A 91 2.49 -4.38 -2.51
CA VAL A 91 2.65 -3.98 -1.11
C VAL A 91 4.06 -3.45 -0.90
N VAL A 92 4.15 -2.22 -0.44
CA VAL A 92 5.40 -1.57 -0.05
C VAL A 92 5.39 -1.39 1.46
N ILE A 93 6.38 -1.92 2.13
CA ILE A 93 6.51 -1.74 3.58
C ILE A 93 7.17 -0.40 3.86
N LEU A 94 6.52 0.40 4.73
CA LEU A 94 7.04 1.67 5.23
C LEU A 94 7.25 1.53 6.73
N THR A 95 8.49 1.59 7.20
CA THR A 95 8.74 1.43 8.63
C THR A 95 10.02 2.11 9.07
N ALA A 96 10.08 2.49 10.35
CA ALA A 96 11.30 2.97 10.97
C ALA A 96 12.27 1.84 11.31
N SER A 97 11.83 0.58 11.26
CA SER A 97 12.67 -0.56 11.60
C SER A 97 13.85 -0.71 10.64
N LYS A 98 15.04 -0.89 11.21
CA LYS A 98 16.28 -1.13 10.46
C LYS A 98 16.75 -2.57 10.63
N GLU A 99 15.98 -3.41 11.30
CA GLU A 99 16.36 -4.77 11.60
C GLU A 99 16.33 -5.63 10.34
N HIS A 100 17.42 -6.31 10.07
CA HIS A 100 17.52 -7.21 8.92
C HIS A 100 16.47 -8.32 8.97
N GLU A 101 16.12 -8.78 10.16
CA GLU A 101 15.11 -9.81 10.34
C GLU A 101 13.74 -9.35 9.84
N ASP A 102 13.33 -8.11 10.17
CA ASP A 102 12.07 -7.55 9.70
C ASP A 102 12.06 -7.39 8.19
N ILE A 103 13.18 -6.94 7.61
CA ILE A 103 13.30 -6.79 6.16
C ILE A 103 13.19 -8.16 5.48
N ALA A 104 13.93 -9.14 5.98
CA ALA A 104 13.93 -10.49 5.43
C ALA A 104 12.53 -11.12 5.51
N ARG A 105 11.84 -10.97 6.64
CA ARG A 105 10.49 -11.51 6.82
C ARG A 105 9.49 -10.82 5.90
N GLY A 106 9.61 -9.51 5.73
CA GLY A 106 8.74 -8.77 4.81
C GLY A 106 8.84 -9.30 3.39
N TYR A 107 10.04 -9.46 2.87
CA TYR A 107 10.24 -10.03 1.53
C TYR A 107 9.82 -11.49 1.45
N SER A 108 10.11 -12.27 2.47
CA SER A 108 9.71 -13.68 2.54
C SER A 108 8.19 -13.84 2.50
N LEU A 109 7.44 -12.91 3.09
CA LEU A 109 5.98 -12.91 3.07
C LEU A 109 5.39 -12.26 1.81
N GLY A 110 6.23 -11.79 0.90
CA GLY A 110 5.79 -11.29 -0.40
C GLY A 110 5.66 -9.79 -0.53
N ALA A 111 6.38 -9.01 0.29
CA ALA A 111 6.45 -7.57 0.05
C ALA A 111 7.18 -7.29 -1.26
N ASN A 112 6.70 -6.27 -1.99
CA ASN A 112 7.31 -5.85 -3.24
C ASN A 112 8.49 -4.91 -3.01
N ALA A 113 8.43 -4.11 -1.96
CA ALA A 113 9.53 -3.21 -1.60
C ALA A 113 9.50 -2.88 -0.11
N TYR A 114 10.61 -2.39 0.39
CA TYR A 114 10.78 -1.98 1.76
C TYR A 114 11.39 -0.58 1.78
N VAL A 115 10.69 0.38 2.35
CA VAL A 115 11.11 1.77 2.41
C VAL A 115 11.19 2.22 3.86
N ARG A 116 12.30 2.83 4.24
CA ARG A 116 12.49 3.35 5.60
C ARG A 116 11.81 4.70 5.75
N LYS A 117 11.24 4.91 6.92
CA LYS A 117 10.74 6.23 7.33
C LYS A 117 11.90 7.12 7.79
N PRO A 118 11.84 8.45 7.61
CA PRO A 118 10.78 9.16 6.90
C PRO A 118 10.80 8.87 5.40
N VAL A 119 9.62 8.94 4.75
CA VAL A 119 9.55 8.65 3.32
C VAL A 119 10.29 9.75 2.56
N ASP A 120 11.37 9.37 1.91
CA ASP A 120 12.11 10.24 1.02
C ASP A 120 11.52 10.12 -0.38
N PHE A 121 11.26 11.26 -1.01
CA PHE A 121 10.68 11.29 -2.34
C PHE A 121 11.49 10.48 -3.35
N SER A 122 12.81 10.63 -3.33
CA SER A 122 13.68 9.94 -4.29
C SER A 122 13.65 8.42 -4.09
N VAL A 123 13.62 7.97 -2.85
CA VAL A 123 13.53 6.54 -2.51
C VAL A 123 12.20 5.97 -2.96
N PHE A 124 11.11 6.68 -2.70
CA PHE A 124 9.78 6.25 -3.14
C PHE A 124 9.69 6.16 -4.67
N ALA A 125 10.17 7.19 -5.36
CA ALA A 125 10.13 7.24 -6.82
C ALA A 125 10.93 6.09 -7.44
N GLU A 126 12.08 5.77 -6.86
CA GLU A 126 12.91 4.66 -7.33
C GLU A 126 12.25 3.30 -7.09
N ALA A 127 11.66 3.09 -5.91
CA ALA A 127 10.91 1.88 -5.62
C ALA A 127 9.73 1.71 -6.58
N ALA A 128 8.98 2.77 -6.81
CA ALA A 128 7.86 2.77 -7.74
C ALA A 128 8.33 2.43 -9.17
N LYS A 129 9.44 3.00 -9.60
CA LYS A 129 10.01 2.73 -10.91
C LYS A 129 10.46 1.27 -11.05
N THR A 130 11.18 0.76 -10.06
CA THR A 130 11.67 -0.62 -10.05
C THR A 130 10.54 -1.64 -10.11
N LEU A 131 9.44 -1.37 -9.43
CA LEU A 131 8.29 -2.27 -9.35
C LEU A 131 7.26 -2.04 -10.46
N GLY A 132 7.50 -1.06 -11.34
CA GLY A 132 6.51 -0.67 -12.34
C GLY A 132 5.36 0.14 -11.77
N LEU A 133 5.40 0.52 -10.50
CA LEU A 133 4.36 1.32 -9.86
C LEU A 133 4.26 2.72 -10.45
N PHE A 134 5.34 3.24 -11.02
CA PHE A 134 5.34 4.53 -11.69
C PHE A 134 4.20 4.64 -12.70
N TRP A 135 4.01 3.61 -13.51
CA TRP A 135 2.96 3.60 -14.52
C TRP A 135 1.57 3.56 -13.91
N LEU A 136 1.41 2.91 -12.75
CA LEU A 136 0.14 2.85 -12.04
C LEU A 136 -0.20 4.17 -11.34
N LEU A 137 0.82 4.89 -10.83
CA LEU A 137 0.63 6.05 -9.98
C LEU A 137 0.72 7.38 -10.73
N LEU A 138 1.60 7.48 -11.73
CA LEU A 138 1.93 8.74 -12.38
C LEU A 138 1.51 8.79 -13.85
N ASN A 139 1.27 7.65 -14.47
CA ASN A 139 0.91 7.58 -15.87
C ASN A 139 -0.58 7.29 -16.05
N GLU A 140 -1.19 7.91 -17.04
CA GLU A 140 -2.56 7.55 -17.42
C GLU A 140 -2.53 6.31 -18.29
N LEU A 141 -3.25 5.28 -17.85
CA LEU A 141 -3.42 4.10 -18.66
C LEU A 141 -4.42 4.37 -19.77
N PRO A 142 -4.26 3.76 -20.96
CA PRO A 142 -5.27 3.89 -21.99
C PRO A 142 -6.61 3.32 -21.51
N PRO A 143 -7.73 3.89 -21.98
CA PRO A 143 -9.03 3.34 -21.62
C PRO A 143 -9.17 1.90 -22.10
N ALA A 144 -9.95 1.10 -21.35
CA ALA A 144 -10.20 -0.28 -21.73
C ALA A 144 -10.84 -0.33 -23.13
N ARG A 145 -10.36 -1.25 -23.98
CA ARG A 145 -10.97 -1.45 -25.28
C ARG A 145 -12.31 -2.16 -25.12
N PRO A 146 -13.33 -1.79 -25.93
CA PRO A 146 -14.58 -2.55 -25.92
C PRO A 146 -14.32 -4.04 -26.19
N GLY A 147 -14.92 -4.91 -25.37
CA GLY A 147 -14.75 -6.35 -25.49
C GLY A 147 -13.46 -6.92 -24.91
N THR A 148 -12.64 -6.11 -24.28
CA THR A 148 -11.44 -6.59 -23.57
C THR A 148 -11.83 -7.00 -22.16
N PRO A 149 -11.47 -8.22 -21.70
CA PRO A 149 -11.77 -8.70 -20.35
C PRO A 149 -11.13 -7.84 -19.26
#